data_9f7866aa3f811ac64d733dde6815e99c
#
_entry.id   9f7866aa3f811ac64d733dde6815e99c
#
_cell.length_a   1.000
_cell.length_b   1.000
_cell.length_c   1.000
_cell.angle_alpha   90.00
_cell.angle_beta   90.00
_cell.angle_gamma   90.00
#
_symmetry.space_group_name_H-M   'P 1'
#
loop_
_entity.id
_entity.type
_entity.pdbx_description
1 polymer ?
#
loop_
_entity_poly.entity_id
_entity_poly.type
_entity_poly.pdbx_seq_one_letter_code
_entity_poly.pdbx_strand_id
1 'polypeptide(L)'
;MIENNDNLDIAGVAAGVKGTEGLSQGNLSETFFDVHKASRFLHINEKKIYALANAGKLPGTKVTGKWLFPKRDLEALIEGQAAQTLRKFSAEYALHRNVLLVGGSDDPAMYMAQGLLHSWHPEFVLFSASLGSGEGLRLLREGYCHIALSHLYDHETGEYNFPFIEKQFEEPKDIVVLNLFYRSVGFVSKEGVVRSFKEIADRRLRFINRQAKSGIRHRIDTLVAAEGVDERSIRGFDAEVYTHLDVATAVMSGEADTGVVAESVARFPDLSFYQLFEERFDMLVSKNIFFEKSVQVFIEFVRSSAFSEILQGMRGYDTRETGSVLYPKTV
;
A
#
# COMPACT_ATOMS: atom_id res chain seq x y z
N MET A 1 -8.25 -14.87 -41.99
CA MET A 1 -7.92 -13.62 -42.70
C MET A 1 -8.77 -12.52 -42.09
N ILE A 2 -8.23 -11.77 -41.22
CA ILE A 2 -8.41 -10.33 -40.96
C ILE A 2 -7.29 -9.97 -39.98
N GLU A 3 -6.25 -9.35 -40.57
CA GLU A 3 -5.20 -8.63 -39.85
C GLU A 3 -5.81 -7.34 -39.33
N ASN A 4 -5.47 -6.99 -38.07
CA ASN A 4 -5.41 -5.58 -37.68
C ASN A 4 -4.20 -5.41 -36.73
N ASN A 5 -3.16 -4.87 -37.34
CA ASN A 5 -2.07 -4.16 -36.74
C ASN A 5 -2.59 -2.84 -36.13
N ASP A 6 -2.38 -2.60 -34.86
CA ASP A 6 -2.25 -1.25 -34.34
C ASP A 6 -1.08 -1.21 -33.36
N ASN A 7 0.09 -0.94 -33.93
CA ASN A 7 1.26 -0.46 -33.23
C ASN A 7 1.00 0.97 -32.75
N LEU A 8 0.84 1.22 -31.49
CA LEU A 8 0.98 2.54 -30.89
C LEU A 8 2.45 2.78 -30.50
N ASP A 9 3.10 3.52 -31.38
CA ASP A 9 4.47 4.02 -31.25
C ASP A 9 4.51 5.16 -30.20
N ILE A 10 5.12 4.92 -29.03
CA ILE A 10 5.38 5.93 -28.00
C ILE A 10 6.87 6.28 -28.02
N ALA A 11 7.30 6.86 -29.11
CA ALA A 11 8.63 7.48 -29.21
C ALA A 11 8.50 8.83 -29.94
N GLY A 12 8.43 9.93 -29.19
CA GLY A 12 8.49 11.25 -29.82
C GLY A 12 7.96 12.43 -29.03
N VAL A 13 8.41 12.67 -27.81
CA VAL A 13 8.31 14.02 -27.21
C VAL A 13 9.62 14.37 -26.48
N ALA A 14 10.62 14.69 -27.25
CA ALA A 14 11.76 15.48 -26.78
C ALA A 14 12.44 16.11 -27.99
N ALA A 15 11.99 17.31 -28.38
CA ALA A 15 12.83 18.36 -29.00
C ALA A 15 11.95 19.50 -29.54
N GLY A 16 12.24 20.72 -29.12
CA GLY A 16 11.79 21.88 -29.87
C GLY A 16 11.22 23.07 -29.10
N VAL A 17 11.96 23.61 -28.17
CA VAL A 17 11.75 25.01 -27.78
C VAL A 17 12.51 25.89 -28.76
N LYS A 18 11.79 26.42 -29.77
CA LYS A 18 12.17 27.60 -30.52
C LYS A 18 10.91 28.37 -30.91
N GLY A 19 10.84 29.64 -30.52
CA GLY A 19 9.84 30.56 -31.01
C GLY A 19 9.17 31.37 -29.90
N THR A 20 9.86 32.39 -29.39
CA THR A 20 9.24 33.54 -28.73
C THR A 20 8.51 34.36 -29.78
N GLU A 21 7.19 34.16 -29.91
CA GLU A 21 6.31 35.12 -30.60
C GLU A 21 5.04 35.28 -29.76
N GLY A 22 4.84 36.51 -29.25
CA GLY A 22 3.56 37.12 -29.00
C GLY A 22 2.57 36.42 -28.08
N LEU A 23 2.82 36.30 -26.74
CA LEU A 23 1.75 36.09 -25.79
C LEU A 23 0.91 37.36 -25.71
N SER A 24 -0.22 37.36 -26.37
CA SER A 24 -1.21 38.44 -26.30
C SER A 24 -1.68 38.59 -24.84
N GLN A 25 -1.71 39.83 -24.34
CA GLN A 25 -2.11 40.19 -22.96
C GLN A 25 -3.54 39.75 -22.58
N GLY A 26 -4.33 39.19 -23.51
CA GLY A 26 -5.67 38.68 -23.25
C GLY A 26 -5.71 37.31 -22.55
N ASN A 27 -4.68 36.46 -22.67
CA ASN A 27 -4.74 35.07 -22.23
C ASN A 27 -4.25 34.83 -20.79
N LEU A 28 -3.45 35.73 -20.21
CA LEU A 28 -2.94 35.59 -18.86
C LEU A 28 -4.02 35.80 -17.77
N SER A 29 -5.04 36.61 -18.06
CA SER A 29 -6.15 36.86 -17.11
C SER A 29 -7.14 35.70 -17.00
N GLU A 30 -7.12 34.74 -17.91
CA GLU A 30 -7.93 33.51 -17.88
C GLU A 30 -7.19 32.34 -17.24
N THR A 31 -5.86 32.37 -17.25
CA THR A 31 -5.02 31.28 -16.75
C THR A 31 -4.65 31.44 -15.28
N PHE A 32 -4.48 32.68 -14.82
CA PHE A 32 -4.11 33.00 -13.45
C PHE A 32 -5.11 33.95 -12.80
N PHE A 33 -5.46 33.66 -11.57
CA PHE A 33 -6.29 34.51 -10.72
C PHE A 33 -5.42 35.32 -9.76
N ASP A 34 -5.73 36.59 -9.61
CA ASP A 34 -5.31 37.39 -8.43
C ASP A 34 -6.15 37.00 -7.22
N VAL A 35 -5.86 37.62 -6.07
CA VAL A 35 -6.61 37.38 -4.81
C VAL A 35 -8.09 37.64 -4.96
N HIS A 36 -8.45 38.72 -5.68
CA HIS A 36 -9.85 39.10 -5.89
C HIS A 36 -10.61 38.09 -6.73
N LYS A 37 -10.02 37.62 -7.86
CA LYS A 37 -10.61 36.59 -8.70
C LYS A 37 -10.68 35.23 -7.99
N ALA A 38 -9.63 34.86 -7.24
CA ALA A 38 -9.64 33.64 -6.44
C ALA A 38 -10.71 33.67 -5.33
N SER A 39 -10.88 34.82 -4.67
CA SER A 39 -11.92 35.03 -3.69
C SER A 39 -13.33 34.84 -4.27
N ARG A 40 -13.58 35.40 -5.44
CA ARG A 40 -14.87 35.25 -6.15
C ARG A 40 -15.10 33.81 -6.61
N PHE A 41 -14.07 33.18 -7.13
CA PHE A 41 -14.13 31.79 -7.64
C PHE A 41 -14.41 30.78 -6.51
N LEU A 42 -13.73 30.95 -5.37
CA LEU A 42 -13.88 30.06 -4.19
C LEU A 42 -15.03 30.48 -3.26
N HIS A 43 -15.73 31.59 -3.55
CA HIS A 43 -16.78 32.14 -2.70
C HIS A 43 -16.37 32.39 -1.24
N ILE A 44 -15.11 32.81 -1.00
CA ILE A 44 -14.58 33.17 0.32
C ILE A 44 -13.94 34.55 0.27
N ASN A 45 -13.87 35.23 1.42
CA ASN A 45 -13.29 36.57 1.46
C ASN A 45 -11.78 36.57 1.21
N GLU A 46 -11.25 37.69 0.73
CA GLU A 46 -9.83 37.86 0.39
C GLU A 46 -8.90 37.63 1.59
N LYS A 47 -9.31 38.01 2.82
CA LYS A 47 -8.53 37.75 4.04
C LYS A 47 -8.31 36.23 4.24
N LYS A 48 -9.31 35.39 3.92
CA LYS A 48 -9.22 33.94 3.99
C LYS A 48 -8.31 33.39 2.90
N ILE A 49 -8.36 33.99 1.68
CA ILE A 49 -7.42 33.61 0.59
C ILE A 49 -5.97 33.86 1.04
N TYR A 50 -5.66 35.03 1.60
CA TYR A 50 -4.31 35.33 2.11
C TYR A 50 -3.89 34.33 3.20
N ALA A 51 -4.77 34.02 4.14
CA ALA A 51 -4.47 33.09 5.22
C ALA A 51 -4.16 31.68 4.70
N LEU A 52 -4.98 31.18 3.76
CA LEU A 52 -4.81 29.85 3.17
C LEU A 52 -3.56 29.79 2.28
N ALA A 53 -3.28 30.82 1.49
CA ALA A 53 -2.09 30.90 0.65
C ALA A 53 -0.79 30.96 1.48
N ASN A 54 -0.77 31.76 2.54
CA ASN A 54 0.37 31.85 3.45
C ASN A 54 0.59 30.53 4.23
N ALA A 55 -0.47 29.79 4.51
CA ALA A 55 -0.40 28.46 5.14
C ALA A 55 -0.08 27.33 4.15
N GLY A 56 0.16 27.63 2.86
CA GLY A 56 0.40 26.61 1.82
C GLY A 56 -0.81 25.74 1.48
N LYS A 57 -2.02 26.13 1.90
CA LYS A 57 -3.27 25.38 1.68
C LYS A 57 -4.00 25.74 0.38
N LEU A 58 -3.55 26.77 -0.32
CA LEU A 58 -3.98 27.08 -1.70
C LEU A 58 -2.77 27.06 -2.64
N PRO A 59 -2.90 26.44 -3.81
CA PRO A 59 -1.85 26.46 -4.83
C PRO A 59 -1.71 27.88 -5.39
N GLY A 60 -0.61 28.51 -5.10
CA GLY A 60 -0.34 29.88 -5.54
C GLY A 60 1.12 30.23 -5.37
N THR A 61 1.56 31.24 -6.11
CA THR A 61 2.92 31.76 -6.03
C THR A 61 2.90 33.27 -5.87
N LYS A 62 3.95 33.82 -5.24
CA LYS A 62 4.17 35.26 -5.14
C LYS A 62 5.17 35.71 -6.21
N VAL A 63 4.66 36.37 -7.23
CA VAL A 63 5.48 37.01 -8.24
C VAL A 63 5.36 38.53 -8.09
N THR A 64 6.48 39.24 -8.01
CA THR A 64 6.50 40.70 -7.83
C THR A 64 5.70 41.21 -6.60
N GLY A 65 5.67 40.39 -5.52
CA GLY A 65 4.96 40.72 -4.27
C GLY A 65 3.46 40.47 -4.25
N LYS A 66 2.86 40.08 -5.39
CA LYS A 66 1.43 39.77 -5.49
C LYS A 66 1.21 38.26 -5.64
N TRP A 67 0.15 37.76 -4.99
CA TRP A 67 -0.27 36.36 -5.16
C TRP A 67 -0.93 36.15 -6.53
N LEU A 68 -0.51 35.08 -7.19
CA LEU A 68 -1.09 34.53 -8.39
C LEU A 68 -1.45 33.07 -8.17
N PHE A 69 -2.67 32.70 -8.55
CA PHE A 69 -3.22 31.35 -8.40
C PHE A 69 -3.53 30.80 -9.78
N PRO A 70 -2.87 29.73 -10.22
CA PRO A 70 -3.27 29.07 -11.48
C PRO A 70 -4.71 28.56 -11.35
N LYS A 71 -5.59 28.95 -12.25
CA LYS A 71 -7.01 28.56 -12.24
C LYS A 71 -7.16 27.04 -12.23
N ARG A 72 -6.40 26.35 -13.10
CA ARG A 72 -6.38 24.88 -13.20
C ARG A 72 -6.05 24.20 -11.86
N ASP A 73 -5.11 24.77 -11.10
CA ASP A 73 -4.70 24.15 -9.82
C ASP A 73 -5.75 24.39 -8.73
N LEU A 74 -6.46 25.51 -8.77
CA LEU A 74 -7.62 25.73 -7.89
C LEU A 74 -8.77 24.79 -8.23
N GLU A 75 -9.06 24.59 -9.52
CA GLU A 75 -10.05 23.63 -9.98
C GLU A 75 -9.67 22.20 -9.54
N ALA A 76 -8.44 21.78 -9.78
CA ALA A 76 -7.93 20.47 -9.36
C ALA A 76 -8.00 20.26 -7.84
N LEU A 77 -7.73 21.29 -7.04
CA LEU A 77 -7.89 21.26 -5.58
C LEU A 77 -9.34 20.99 -5.17
N ILE A 78 -10.30 21.71 -5.77
CA ILE A 78 -11.73 21.54 -5.46
C ILE A 78 -12.21 20.15 -5.91
N GLU A 79 -11.88 19.76 -7.14
CA GLU A 79 -12.23 18.44 -7.69
C GLU A 79 -11.66 17.31 -6.84
N GLY A 80 -10.38 17.43 -6.42
CA GLY A 80 -9.73 16.46 -5.55
C GLY A 80 -10.43 16.31 -4.19
N GLN A 81 -10.82 17.43 -3.57
CA GLN A 81 -11.55 17.41 -2.30
C GLN A 81 -12.97 16.83 -2.47
N ALA A 82 -13.68 17.21 -3.53
CA ALA A 82 -15.00 16.66 -3.84
C ALA A 82 -14.92 15.14 -4.10
N ALA A 83 -13.93 14.70 -4.89
CA ALA A 83 -13.72 13.27 -5.15
C ALA A 83 -13.37 12.49 -3.87
N GLN A 84 -12.57 13.05 -2.97
CA GLN A 84 -12.28 12.43 -1.68
C GLN A 84 -13.54 12.29 -0.82
N THR A 85 -14.38 13.31 -0.78
CA THR A 85 -15.65 13.28 -0.07
C THR A 85 -16.57 12.20 -0.62
N LEU A 86 -16.73 12.12 -1.95
CA LEU A 86 -17.53 11.10 -2.61
C LEU A 86 -17.00 9.68 -2.32
N ARG A 87 -15.67 9.48 -2.31
CA ARG A 87 -15.08 8.18 -1.95
C ARG A 87 -15.43 7.76 -0.53
N LYS A 88 -15.31 8.68 0.44
CA LYS A 88 -15.70 8.40 1.83
C LYS A 88 -17.17 8.01 1.95
N PHE A 89 -18.07 8.74 1.30
CA PHE A 89 -19.50 8.39 1.28
C PHE A 89 -19.75 7.00 0.65
N SER A 90 -19.05 6.68 -0.44
CA SER A 90 -19.18 5.38 -1.10
C SER A 90 -18.70 4.24 -0.21
N ALA A 91 -17.61 4.43 0.51
CA ALA A 91 -17.10 3.46 1.46
C ALA A 91 -18.05 3.30 2.66
N GLU A 92 -18.51 4.39 3.28
CA GLU A 92 -19.50 4.36 4.36
C GLU A 92 -20.79 3.64 3.92
N TYR A 93 -21.28 3.94 2.70
CA TYR A 93 -22.44 3.23 2.16
C TYR A 93 -22.21 1.72 2.02
N ALA A 94 -21.00 1.31 1.59
CA ALA A 94 -20.64 -0.10 1.51
C ALA A 94 -20.70 -0.79 2.89
N LEU A 95 -20.17 -0.15 3.94
CA LEU A 95 -20.29 -0.65 5.33
C LEU A 95 -21.72 -0.88 5.76
N HIS A 96 -22.61 0.07 5.50
CA HIS A 96 -24.05 -0.07 5.81
C HIS A 96 -24.74 -1.20 5.04
N ARG A 97 -24.14 -1.66 3.94
CA ARG A 97 -24.60 -2.80 3.15
C ARG A 97 -23.88 -4.10 3.50
N ASN A 98 -23.19 -4.16 4.63
CA ASN A 98 -22.36 -5.29 5.07
C ASN A 98 -21.25 -5.66 4.09
N VAL A 99 -20.72 -4.68 3.37
CA VAL A 99 -19.57 -4.84 2.47
C VAL A 99 -18.33 -4.25 3.12
N LEU A 100 -17.33 -5.07 3.35
CA LEU A 100 -16.03 -4.66 3.89
C LEU A 100 -14.99 -4.61 2.79
N LEU A 101 -14.40 -3.43 2.58
CA LEU A 101 -13.32 -3.20 1.62
C LEU A 101 -11.98 -3.29 2.34
N VAL A 102 -11.14 -4.22 1.92
CA VAL A 102 -9.82 -4.48 2.51
C VAL A 102 -8.75 -4.25 1.44
N GLY A 103 -7.70 -3.52 1.77
CA GLY A 103 -6.58 -3.27 0.85
C GLY A 103 -5.24 -3.49 1.54
N GLY A 104 -4.19 -3.75 0.78
CA GLY A 104 -2.84 -3.83 1.33
C GLY A 104 -2.11 -5.11 1.01
N SER A 105 -1.44 -5.67 2.01
CA SER A 105 -0.64 -6.88 1.83
C SER A 105 -1.49 -8.12 1.65
N ASP A 106 -0.97 -9.05 0.87
CA ASP A 106 -1.56 -10.38 0.70
C ASP A 106 -1.05 -11.37 1.74
N ASP A 107 -1.93 -12.33 2.05
CA ASP A 107 -1.57 -13.50 2.85
C ASP A 107 -2.51 -14.68 2.54
N PRO A 108 -2.00 -15.92 2.38
CA PRO A 108 -2.84 -17.09 2.13
C PRO A 108 -3.90 -17.36 3.19
N ALA A 109 -3.62 -17.06 4.46
CA ALA A 109 -4.59 -17.23 5.55
C ALA A 109 -5.80 -16.31 5.36
N MET A 110 -5.61 -15.11 4.79
CA MET A 110 -6.70 -14.17 4.53
C MET A 110 -7.65 -14.66 3.45
N TYR A 111 -7.16 -15.39 2.43
CA TYR A 111 -8.03 -16.00 1.42
C TYR A 111 -8.93 -17.10 2.02
N MET A 112 -8.35 -17.93 2.90
CA MET A 112 -9.13 -18.97 3.61
C MET A 112 -10.12 -18.33 4.59
N ALA A 113 -9.69 -17.30 5.32
CA ALA A 113 -10.52 -16.54 6.24
C ALA A 113 -11.73 -15.90 5.56
N GLN A 114 -11.56 -15.34 4.37
CA GLN A 114 -12.63 -14.73 3.59
C GLN A 114 -13.74 -15.74 3.25
N GLY A 115 -13.37 -16.93 2.80
CA GLY A 115 -14.32 -17.99 2.47
C GLY A 115 -15.10 -18.48 3.70
N LEU A 116 -14.40 -18.70 4.82
CA LEU A 116 -15.03 -19.17 6.05
C LEU A 116 -15.93 -18.07 6.67
N LEU A 117 -15.50 -16.83 6.70
CA LEU A 117 -16.28 -15.70 7.18
C LEU A 117 -17.60 -15.60 6.40
N HIS A 118 -17.55 -15.71 5.07
CA HIS A 118 -18.78 -15.69 4.25
C HIS A 118 -19.70 -16.89 4.52
N SER A 119 -19.15 -18.08 4.81
CA SER A 119 -19.97 -19.24 5.16
C SER A 119 -20.71 -19.08 6.49
N TRP A 120 -20.16 -18.34 7.45
CA TRP A 120 -20.76 -18.06 8.74
C TRP A 120 -21.73 -16.88 8.70
N HIS A 121 -21.41 -15.89 7.86
CA HIS A 121 -22.13 -14.65 7.68
C HIS A 121 -22.43 -14.41 6.19
N PRO A 122 -23.41 -15.14 5.60
CA PRO A 122 -23.69 -15.03 4.16
C PRO A 122 -24.14 -13.62 3.73
N GLU A 123 -24.70 -12.85 4.68
CA GLU A 123 -25.09 -11.46 4.45
C GLU A 123 -23.89 -10.49 4.41
N PHE A 124 -22.69 -10.98 4.75
CA PHE A 124 -21.48 -10.20 4.83
C PHE A 124 -20.54 -10.50 3.65
N VAL A 125 -20.04 -9.45 2.98
CA VAL A 125 -19.14 -9.59 1.84
C VAL A 125 -17.83 -8.84 2.11
N LEU A 126 -16.72 -9.55 1.96
CA LEU A 126 -15.38 -8.97 2.08
C LEU A 126 -14.74 -8.93 0.69
N PHE A 127 -14.41 -7.72 0.22
CA PHE A 127 -13.59 -7.53 -0.97
C PHE A 127 -12.16 -7.17 -0.57
N SER A 128 -11.18 -7.88 -1.13
CA SER A 128 -9.78 -7.70 -0.82
C SER A 128 -8.96 -7.37 -2.07
N ALA A 129 -8.04 -6.39 -1.95
CA ALA A 129 -7.11 -6.01 -3.00
C ALA A 129 -5.66 -6.12 -2.50
N SER A 130 -4.89 -7.03 -3.11
CA SER A 130 -3.49 -7.30 -2.77
C SER A 130 -2.55 -6.34 -3.51
N LEU A 131 -2.21 -5.21 -2.88
CA LEU A 131 -1.45 -4.10 -3.48
C LEU A 131 -0.15 -3.77 -2.71
N GLY A 132 0.10 -4.45 -1.60
CA GLY A 132 1.23 -4.24 -0.69
C GLY A 132 0.92 -3.27 0.45
N SER A 133 1.70 -3.38 1.53
CA SER A 133 1.48 -2.65 2.80
C SER A 133 1.43 -1.14 2.64
N GLY A 134 2.39 -0.55 1.91
CA GLY A 134 2.46 0.90 1.73
C GLY A 134 1.26 1.45 0.95
N GLU A 135 0.82 0.73 -0.06
CA GLU A 135 -0.38 1.09 -0.82
C GLU A 135 -1.64 0.92 0.03
N GLY A 136 -1.71 -0.11 0.88
CA GLY A 136 -2.80 -0.30 1.84
C GLY A 136 -2.98 0.90 2.78
N LEU A 137 -1.89 1.43 3.34
CA LEU A 137 -1.94 2.64 4.17
C LEU A 137 -2.47 3.85 3.39
N ARG A 138 -2.01 4.03 2.14
CA ARG A 138 -2.50 5.09 1.27
C ARG A 138 -4.00 4.97 1.01
N LEU A 139 -4.46 3.76 0.66
CA LEU A 139 -5.88 3.50 0.40
C LEU A 139 -6.76 3.77 1.62
N LEU A 140 -6.31 3.38 2.81
CA LEU A 140 -7.01 3.66 4.07
C LEU A 140 -7.09 5.16 4.32
N ARG A 141 -5.98 5.88 4.20
CA ARG A 141 -5.92 7.34 4.38
C ARG A 141 -6.84 8.09 3.43
N GLU A 142 -6.89 7.67 2.18
CA GLU A 142 -7.68 8.31 1.13
C GLU A 142 -9.14 7.85 1.10
N GLY A 143 -9.53 6.89 1.94
CA GLY A 143 -10.91 6.40 2.06
C GLY A 143 -11.34 5.45 0.93
N TYR A 144 -10.41 4.74 0.31
CA TYR A 144 -10.71 3.69 -0.69
C TYR A 144 -11.02 2.34 -0.05
N CYS A 145 -10.53 2.09 1.15
CA CYS A 145 -10.83 0.87 1.91
C CYS A 145 -11.14 1.20 3.37
N HIS A 146 -11.78 0.24 4.04
CA HIS A 146 -12.12 0.30 5.46
C HIS A 146 -11.00 -0.22 6.34
N ILE A 147 -10.29 -1.24 5.85
CA ILE A 147 -9.19 -1.91 6.53
C ILE A 147 -7.97 -1.94 5.61
N ALA A 148 -6.81 -1.59 6.15
CA ALA A 148 -5.53 -1.85 5.52
C ALA A 148 -4.84 -3.04 6.19
N LEU A 149 -4.28 -3.96 5.38
CA LEU A 149 -3.41 -5.03 5.84
C LEU A 149 -1.96 -4.61 5.66
N SER A 150 -1.17 -4.67 6.72
CA SER A 150 0.20 -4.13 6.70
C SER A 150 1.16 -4.85 7.64
N HIS A 151 2.43 -4.89 7.23
CA HIS A 151 3.57 -5.42 7.98
C HIS A 151 4.85 -4.60 7.72
N LEU A 152 4.70 -3.27 7.56
CA LEU A 152 5.83 -2.36 7.38
C LEU A 152 6.71 -2.34 8.63
N TYR A 153 7.98 -2.65 8.48
CA TYR A 153 8.95 -2.67 9.55
C TYR A 153 9.89 -1.47 9.46
N ASP A 154 10.03 -0.74 10.53
CA ASP A 154 10.98 0.37 10.66
C ASP A 154 12.23 -0.10 11.39
N HIS A 155 13.38 0.00 10.71
CA HIS A 155 14.66 -0.51 11.24
C HIS A 155 15.26 0.38 12.31
N GLU A 156 14.93 1.67 12.31
CA GLU A 156 15.46 2.61 13.29
C GLU A 156 14.80 2.41 14.66
N THR A 157 13.49 2.17 14.66
CA THR A 157 12.72 1.98 15.88
C THR A 157 12.52 0.52 16.27
N GLY A 158 12.69 -0.42 15.33
CA GLY A 158 12.36 -1.83 15.53
C GLY A 158 10.86 -2.12 15.58
N GLU A 159 10.01 -1.16 15.20
CA GLU A 159 8.56 -1.27 15.30
C GLU A 159 7.90 -1.52 13.94
N TYR A 160 6.74 -2.21 14.01
CA TYR A 160 5.90 -2.42 12.82
C TYR A 160 4.81 -1.36 12.76
N ASN A 161 4.53 -0.85 11.56
CA ASN A 161 3.41 -0.01 11.18
C ASN A 161 3.32 1.36 11.87
N PHE A 162 3.59 1.47 13.17
CA PHE A 162 3.41 2.70 13.95
C PHE A 162 4.19 3.89 13.40
N PRO A 163 5.50 3.79 13.08
CA PRO A 163 6.25 4.93 12.53
C PRO A 163 5.71 5.41 11.18
N PHE A 164 5.14 4.50 10.40
CA PHE A 164 4.54 4.83 9.11
C PHE A 164 3.18 5.50 9.27
N ILE A 165 2.39 5.08 10.26
CA ILE A 165 1.12 5.74 10.61
C ILE A 165 1.41 7.17 11.06
N GLU A 166 2.37 7.39 11.95
CA GLU A 166 2.75 8.70 12.45
C GLU A 166 3.24 9.66 11.36
N LYS A 167 3.92 9.13 10.32
CA LYS A 167 4.41 9.92 9.18
C LYS A 167 3.32 10.22 8.14
N GLN A 168 2.33 9.35 7.97
CA GLN A 168 1.41 9.40 6.83
C GLN A 168 0.02 9.93 7.16
N PHE A 169 -0.42 9.85 8.42
CA PHE A 169 -1.76 10.27 8.83
C PHE A 169 -1.69 11.60 9.59
N GLU A 170 -2.63 12.50 9.30
CA GLU A 170 -2.73 13.80 10.00
C GLU A 170 -3.05 13.62 11.47
N GLU A 171 -3.92 12.64 11.81
CA GLU A 171 -4.31 12.27 13.16
C GLU A 171 -3.97 10.78 13.41
N PRO A 172 -2.70 10.43 13.69
CA PRO A 172 -2.26 9.03 13.86
C PRO A 172 -3.07 8.26 14.91
N LYS A 173 -3.45 8.91 16.01
CA LYS A 173 -4.25 8.33 17.12
C LYS A 173 -5.67 7.92 16.71
N ASP A 174 -6.14 8.35 15.53
CA ASP A 174 -7.43 7.93 14.99
C ASP A 174 -7.34 6.62 14.18
N ILE A 175 -6.15 6.03 14.10
CA ILE A 175 -5.96 4.69 13.54
C ILE A 175 -5.88 3.68 14.68
N VAL A 176 -6.63 2.59 14.55
CA VAL A 176 -6.53 1.42 15.42
C VAL A 176 -5.76 0.33 14.69
N VAL A 177 -4.75 -0.22 15.35
CA VAL A 177 -3.97 -1.36 14.85
C VAL A 177 -4.29 -2.58 15.69
N LEU A 178 -4.70 -3.65 15.02
CA LEU A 178 -5.01 -4.94 15.63
C LEU A 178 -4.14 -6.01 14.98
N ASN A 179 -3.48 -6.82 15.81
CA ASN A 179 -2.68 -7.93 15.33
C ASN A 179 -3.55 -9.03 14.74
N LEU A 180 -3.19 -9.52 13.55
CA LEU A 180 -3.81 -10.69 12.95
C LEU A 180 -3.03 -11.97 13.27
N PHE A 181 -1.72 -11.93 13.11
CA PHE A 181 -0.80 -13.03 13.39
C PHE A 181 0.67 -12.58 13.26
N TYR A 182 1.57 -13.43 13.72
CA TYR A 182 2.96 -13.43 13.28
C TYR A 182 3.17 -14.54 12.27
N ARG A 183 4.11 -14.35 11.33
CA ARG A 183 4.44 -15.38 10.34
C ARG A 183 5.94 -15.47 10.06
N SER A 184 6.41 -16.69 9.80
CA SER A 184 7.77 -16.95 9.33
C SER A 184 7.91 -16.54 7.87
N VAL A 185 8.98 -15.81 7.56
CA VAL A 185 9.34 -15.38 6.20
C VAL A 185 10.77 -15.80 5.92
N GLY A 186 11.02 -16.31 4.72
CA GLY A 186 12.34 -16.80 4.40
C GLY A 186 12.56 -17.12 2.93
N PHE A 187 13.76 -17.60 2.63
CA PHE A 187 14.11 -18.07 1.30
C PHE A 187 13.37 -19.35 0.94
N VAL A 188 12.89 -19.38 -0.29
CA VAL A 188 12.40 -20.59 -0.93
C VAL A 188 13.30 -20.94 -2.09
N SER A 189 13.61 -22.23 -2.28
CA SER A 189 14.46 -22.72 -3.37
C SER A 189 14.10 -24.16 -3.73
N LYS A 190 14.29 -24.54 -5.00
CA LYS A 190 14.02 -25.88 -5.50
C LYS A 190 15.23 -26.81 -5.31
N GLU A 191 16.44 -26.30 -5.52
CA GLU A 191 17.68 -27.08 -5.47
C GLU A 191 18.53 -26.64 -4.26
N GLY A 192 18.36 -27.39 -3.16
CA GLY A 192 19.08 -27.16 -1.92
C GLY A 192 18.56 -25.96 -1.13
N VAL A 193 19.18 -25.69 0.02
CA VAL A 193 18.78 -24.62 0.93
C VAL A 193 19.65 -23.38 0.69
N VAL A 194 19.02 -22.25 0.40
CA VAL A 194 19.66 -20.92 0.33
C VAL A 194 19.53 -20.25 1.69
N ARG A 195 20.62 -19.65 2.21
CA ARG A 195 20.66 -19.10 3.58
C ARG A 195 20.98 -17.62 3.69
N SER A 196 21.51 -16.98 2.62
CA SER A 196 21.88 -15.56 2.66
C SER A 196 21.84 -14.94 1.26
N PHE A 197 21.74 -13.61 1.20
CA PHE A 197 21.86 -12.86 -0.06
C PHE A 197 23.28 -12.94 -0.62
N LYS A 198 24.28 -13.04 0.25
CA LYS A 198 25.65 -13.28 -0.17
C LYS A 198 25.80 -14.60 -0.92
N GLU A 199 25.19 -15.66 -0.41
CA GLU A 199 25.17 -16.96 -1.10
C GLU A 199 24.51 -16.87 -2.48
N ILE A 200 23.41 -16.10 -2.61
CA ILE A 200 22.72 -15.89 -3.89
C ILE A 200 23.66 -15.20 -4.89
N ALA A 201 24.36 -14.15 -4.46
CA ALA A 201 25.32 -13.44 -5.29
C ALA A 201 26.51 -14.31 -5.69
N ASP A 202 27.15 -15.00 -4.72
CA ASP A 202 28.32 -15.83 -4.93
C ASP A 202 28.04 -17.01 -5.89
N ARG A 203 26.88 -17.64 -5.76
CA ARG A 203 26.41 -18.75 -6.61
C ARG A 203 25.76 -18.28 -7.91
N ARG A 204 25.57 -16.96 -8.09
CA ARG A 204 24.87 -16.34 -9.24
C ARG A 204 23.46 -16.91 -9.47
N LEU A 205 22.74 -17.21 -8.39
CA LEU A 205 21.38 -17.70 -8.45
C LEU A 205 20.46 -16.62 -9.00
N ARG A 206 19.45 -17.03 -9.80
CA ARG A 206 18.38 -16.13 -10.26
C ARG A 206 17.43 -15.90 -9.10
N PHE A 207 17.37 -14.66 -8.66
CA PHE A 207 16.47 -14.19 -7.61
C PHE A 207 15.20 -13.62 -8.23
N ILE A 208 14.06 -13.85 -7.62
CA ILE A 208 12.80 -13.16 -7.93
C ILE A 208 12.36 -12.36 -6.71
N ASN A 209 12.07 -11.09 -6.94
CA ASN A 209 11.77 -10.14 -5.88
C ASN A 209 10.28 -9.77 -5.83
N ARG A 210 9.89 -9.09 -4.77
CA ARG A 210 8.56 -8.49 -4.62
C ARG A 210 8.59 -7.05 -5.12
N GLN A 211 7.42 -6.53 -5.55
CA GLN A 211 7.30 -5.14 -6.01
C GLN A 211 7.79 -4.15 -4.95
N ALA A 212 8.36 -3.01 -5.39
CA ALA A 212 9.05 -2.02 -4.56
C ALA A 212 8.23 -1.48 -3.37
N LYS A 213 6.89 -1.45 -3.46
CA LYS A 213 5.99 -0.96 -2.39
C LYS A 213 5.56 -2.04 -1.40
N SER A 214 6.03 -3.27 -1.51
CA SER A 214 5.69 -4.33 -0.55
C SER A 214 6.54 -4.22 0.71
N GLY A 215 5.96 -4.59 1.87
CA GLY A 215 6.69 -4.64 3.13
C GLY A 215 7.86 -5.64 3.09
N ILE A 216 7.70 -6.75 2.37
CA ILE A 216 8.78 -7.74 2.15
C ILE A 216 9.94 -7.13 1.38
N ARG A 217 9.69 -6.37 0.31
CA ARG A 217 10.77 -5.73 -0.46
C ARG A 217 11.57 -4.76 0.40
N HIS A 218 10.90 -3.93 1.17
CA HIS A 218 11.56 -3.03 2.11
C HIS A 218 12.47 -3.79 3.11
N ARG A 219 12.01 -4.95 3.60
CA ARG A 219 12.79 -5.80 4.48
C ARG A 219 13.98 -6.44 3.76
N ILE A 220 13.79 -6.93 2.53
CA ILE A 220 14.86 -7.49 1.69
C ILE A 220 15.96 -6.47 1.45
N ASP A 221 15.62 -5.25 1.03
CA ASP A 221 16.58 -4.19 0.73
C ASP A 221 17.48 -3.90 1.95
N THR A 222 16.88 -3.89 3.15
CA THR A 222 17.63 -3.71 4.39
C THR A 222 18.54 -4.89 4.71
N LEU A 223 18.07 -6.13 4.51
CA LEU A 223 18.89 -7.32 4.79
C LEU A 223 20.07 -7.42 3.81
N VAL A 224 19.86 -7.12 2.54
CA VAL A 224 20.92 -7.05 1.53
C VAL A 224 21.98 -6.03 1.92
N ALA A 225 21.57 -4.83 2.34
CA ALA A 225 22.48 -3.80 2.81
C ALA A 225 23.24 -4.23 4.09
N ALA A 226 22.54 -4.88 5.05
CA ALA A 226 23.16 -5.37 6.30
C ALA A 226 24.19 -6.48 6.05
N GLU A 227 24.00 -7.32 5.02
CA GLU A 227 24.96 -8.32 4.59
C GLU A 227 26.14 -7.72 3.78
N GLY A 228 26.10 -6.41 3.46
CA GLY A 228 27.11 -5.73 2.65
C GLY A 228 27.14 -6.21 1.20
N VAL A 229 26.03 -6.71 0.67
CA VAL A 229 25.90 -7.20 -0.69
C VAL A 229 25.44 -6.05 -1.61
N ASP A 230 26.14 -5.86 -2.75
CA ASP A 230 25.65 -4.97 -3.80
C ASP A 230 24.46 -5.63 -4.51
N GLU A 231 23.30 -5.00 -4.49
CA GLU A 231 22.07 -5.50 -5.13
C GLU A 231 22.27 -5.84 -6.62
N ARG A 232 23.16 -5.10 -7.31
CA ARG A 232 23.53 -5.34 -8.71
C ARG A 232 24.24 -6.67 -8.92
N SER A 233 24.83 -7.24 -7.86
CA SER A 233 25.45 -8.56 -7.90
C SER A 233 24.45 -9.71 -7.84
N ILE A 234 23.21 -9.44 -7.42
CA ILE A 234 22.11 -10.40 -7.32
C ILE A 234 21.37 -10.44 -8.65
N ARG A 235 21.54 -11.51 -9.41
CA ARG A 235 20.88 -11.68 -10.70
C ARG A 235 19.36 -11.76 -10.53
N GLY A 236 18.61 -10.85 -11.15
CA GLY A 236 17.16 -10.80 -11.07
C GLY A 236 16.62 -10.02 -9.89
N PHE A 237 17.45 -9.21 -9.21
CA PHE A 237 16.99 -8.36 -8.10
C PHE A 237 15.88 -7.39 -8.50
N ASP A 238 15.90 -6.94 -9.77
CA ASP A 238 14.88 -6.05 -10.35
C ASP A 238 13.69 -6.80 -10.98
N ALA A 239 13.73 -8.15 -11.01
CA ALA A 239 12.60 -8.95 -11.46
C ALA A 239 11.55 -9.02 -10.37
N GLU A 240 10.39 -8.42 -10.59
CA GLU A 240 9.37 -8.19 -9.57
C GLU A 240 8.08 -8.96 -9.85
N VAL A 241 7.49 -9.50 -8.78
CA VAL A 241 6.14 -10.10 -8.76
C VAL A 241 5.31 -9.59 -7.58
N TYR A 242 4.00 -9.78 -7.62
CA TYR A 242 3.07 -9.12 -6.70
C TYR A 242 2.73 -9.92 -5.45
N THR A 243 2.70 -11.25 -5.49
CA THR A 243 2.27 -12.09 -4.37
C THR A 243 3.35 -13.06 -3.92
N HIS A 244 3.22 -13.61 -2.71
CA HIS A 244 4.10 -14.70 -2.24
C HIS A 244 3.96 -15.95 -3.12
N LEU A 245 2.73 -16.19 -3.62
CA LEU A 245 2.45 -17.32 -4.50
C LEU A 245 3.15 -17.16 -5.85
N ASP A 246 3.23 -15.95 -6.41
CA ASP A 246 3.93 -15.68 -7.66
C ASP A 246 5.44 -15.99 -7.51
N VAL A 247 6.05 -15.58 -6.37
CA VAL A 247 7.45 -15.93 -6.07
C VAL A 247 7.64 -17.45 -6.04
N ALA A 248 6.81 -18.17 -5.29
CA ALA A 248 6.89 -19.62 -5.19
C ALA A 248 6.68 -20.28 -6.56
N THR A 249 5.75 -19.79 -7.36
CA THR A 249 5.48 -20.29 -8.72
C THR A 249 6.67 -20.08 -9.65
N ALA A 250 7.32 -18.92 -9.62
CA ALA A 250 8.52 -18.65 -10.42
C ALA A 250 9.68 -19.58 -10.04
N VAL A 251 9.84 -19.92 -8.76
CA VAL A 251 10.85 -20.87 -8.31
C VAL A 251 10.48 -22.31 -8.73
N MET A 252 9.22 -22.69 -8.59
CA MET A 252 8.75 -24.03 -8.99
C MET A 252 8.89 -24.27 -10.49
N SER A 253 8.55 -23.28 -11.32
CA SER A 253 8.66 -23.36 -12.78
C SER A 253 10.11 -23.33 -13.28
N GLY A 254 11.07 -22.97 -12.40
CA GLY A 254 12.48 -22.78 -12.77
C GLY A 254 12.75 -21.46 -13.50
N GLU A 255 11.84 -20.50 -13.44
CA GLU A 255 12.07 -19.13 -13.88
C GLU A 255 13.07 -18.41 -12.98
N ALA A 256 12.98 -18.66 -11.67
CA ALA A 256 13.93 -18.23 -10.66
C ALA A 256 14.49 -19.45 -9.89
N ASP A 257 15.65 -19.29 -9.26
CA ASP A 257 16.27 -20.33 -8.43
C ASP A 257 15.87 -20.15 -6.95
N THR A 258 15.59 -18.91 -6.55
CA THR A 258 15.22 -18.55 -5.18
C THR A 258 14.45 -17.23 -5.12
N GLY A 259 13.73 -17.03 -4.01
CA GLY A 259 13.03 -15.80 -3.66
C GLY A 259 12.63 -15.80 -2.18
N VAL A 260 12.00 -14.74 -1.70
CA VAL A 260 11.57 -14.63 -0.31
C VAL A 260 10.03 -14.68 -0.21
N VAL A 261 9.54 -15.64 0.60
CA VAL A 261 8.11 -15.91 0.79
C VAL A 261 7.75 -16.14 2.24
N ALA A 262 6.44 -16.04 2.56
CA ALA A 262 5.91 -16.59 3.80
C ALA A 262 6.01 -18.13 3.77
N GLU A 263 6.34 -18.77 4.90
CA GLU A 263 6.52 -20.23 4.99
C GLU A 263 5.30 -21.01 4.54
N SER A 264 4.12 -20.48 4.78
CA SER A 264 2.85 -21.09 4.37
C SER A 264 2.74 -21.35 2.87
N VAL A 265 3.43 -20.56 2.05
CA VAL A 265 3.46 -20.71 0.58
C VAL A 265 4.54 -21.71 0.13
N ALA A 266 5.58 -21.92 0.93
CA ALA A 266 6.66 -22.85 0.63
C ALA A 266 6.27 -24.34 0.80
N ARG A 267 4.97 -24.65 0.98
CA ARG A 267 4.43 -26.00 1.21
C ARG A 267 4.46 -26.94 0.00
N PHE A 268 4.83 -26.45 -1.14
CA PHE A 268 4.99 -27.32 -2.29
C PHE A 268 6.07 -28.37 -2.03
N PRO A 269 5.82 -29.65 -2.30
CA PRO A 269 6.69 -30.76 -1.87
C PRO A 269 8.15 -30.64 -2.27
N ASP A 270 8.41 -29.92 -3.36
CA ASP A 270 9.74 -29.80 -3.96
C ASP A 270 10.48 -28.50 -3.56
N LEU A 271 9.92 -27.71 -2.63
CA LEU A 271 10.54 -26.46 -2.20
C LEU A 271 11.18 -26.61 -0.81
N SER A 272 12.47 -26.27 -0.73
CA SER A 272 13.17 -26.04 0.53
C SER A 272 12.87 -24.65 1.07
N PHE A 273 12.73 -24.51 2.38
CA PHE A 273 12.51 -23.24 3.05
C PHE A 273 13.60 -23.01 4.11
N TYR A 274 14.11 -21.76 4.17
CA TYR A 274 15.03 -21.29 5.20
C TYR A 274 14.52 -19.98 5.78
N GLN A 275 14.13 -19.98 7.06
CA GLN A 275 13.59 -18.80 7.74
C GLN A 275 14.65 -17.71 7.87
N LEU A 276 14.32 -16.50 7.42
CA LEU A 276 15.12 -15.28 7.60
C LEU A 276 14.69 -14.49 8.81
N PHE A 277 13.39 -14.30 8.98
CA PHE A 277 12.80 -13.53 10.07
C PHE A 277 11.35 -13.95 10.33
N GLU A 278 10.87 -13.53 11.49
CA GLU A 278 9.44 -13.50 11.81
C GLU A 278 8.92 -12.08 11.56
N GLU A 279 7.74 -11.94 11.03
CA GLU A 279 7.10 -10.64 10.87
C GLU A 279 5.70 -10.59 11.47
N ARG A 280 5.35 -9.42 12.00
CA ARG A 280 4.02 -9.14 12.52
C ARG A 280 3.12 -8.65 11.39
N PHE A 281 1.94 -9.23 11.25
CA PHE A 281 0.95 -8.88 10.26
C PHE A 281 -0.29 -8.30 10.95
N ASP A 282 -0.61 -7.04 10.62
CA ASP A 282 -1.64 -6.28 11.31
C ASP A 282 -2.75 -5.82 10.36
N MET A 283 -3.95 -5.63 10.91
CA MET A 283 -5.00 -4.82 10.30
C MET A 283 -5.00 -3.42 10.90
N LEU A 284 -5.20 -2.43 10.05
CA LEU A 284 -5.34 -1.03 10.41
C LEU A 284 -6.74 -0.56 10.01
N VAL A 285 -7.42 0.12 10.89
CA VAL A 285 -8.78 0.63 10.68
C VAL A 285 -8.92 2.01 11.32
N SER A 286 -9.72 2.89 10.70
CA SER A 286 -10.00 4.18 11.30
C SER A 286 -10.94 4.05 12.50
N LYS A 287 -10.65 4.80 13.57
CA LYS A 287 -11.39 4.78 14.84
C LYS A 287 -12.87 5.13 14.68
N ASN A 288 -13.20 6.00 13.72
CA ASN A 288 -14.57 6.42 13.47
C ASN A 288 -15.48 5.28 12.95
N ILE A 289 -14.90 4.26 12.29
CA ILE A 289 -15.65 3.08 11.81
C ILE A 289 -15.32 1.82 12.60
N PHE A 290 -14.44 1.90 13.59
CA PHE A 290 -14.00 0.73 14.36
C PHE A 290 -15.19 -0.04 14.99
N PHE A 291 -16.20 0.68 15.48
CA PHE A 291 -17.39 0.09 16.12
C PHE A 291 -18.53 -0.23 15.14
N GLU A 292 -18.33 -0.01 13.84
CA GLU A 292 -19.30 -0.41 12.84
C GLU A 292 -19.50 -1.94 12.82
N LYS A 293 -20.74 -2.38 12.64
CA LYS A 293 -21.10 -3.82 12.70
C LYS A 293 -20.21 -4.68 11.82
N SER A 294 -19.96 -4.25 10.58
CA SER A 294 -19.17 -5.00 9.61
C SER A 294 -17.71 -5.17 10.05
N VAL A 295 -17.13 -4.15 10.69
CA VAL A 295 -15.76 -4.20 11.23
C VAL A 295 -15.73 -5.12 12.46
N GLN A 296 -16.72 -5.02 13.35
CA GLN A 296 -16.78 -5.87 14.55
C GLN A 296 -16.99 -7.34 14.22
N VAL A 297 -17.83 -7.68 13.24
CA VAL A 297 -17.98 -9.06 12.75
C VAL A 297 -16.65 -9.63 12.29
N PHE A 298 -15.86 -8.84 11.55
CA PHE A 298 -14.54 -9.28 11.11
C PHE A 298 -13.56 -9.44 12.30
N ILE A 299 -13.57 -8.53 13.27
CA ILE A 299 -12.73 -8.62 14.49
C ILE A 299 -13.11 -9.83 15.34
N GLU A 300 -14.42 -10.09 15.53
CA GLU A 300 -14.90 -11.27 16.25
C GLU A 300 -14.48 -12.56 15.56
N PHE A 301 -14.55 -12.59 14.23
CA PHE A 301 -14.03 -13.71 13.45
C PHE A 301 -12.52 -13.90 13.65
N VAL A 302 -11.72 -12.85 13.59
CA VAL A 302 -10.26 -12.91 13.86
C VAL A 302 -9.96 -13.46 15.26
N ARG A 303 -10.80 -13.17 16.24
CA ARG A 303 -10.68 -13.66 17.63
C ARG A 303 -11.24 -15.06 17.85
N SER A 304 -11.88 -15.64 16.85
CA SER A 304 -12.52 -16.95 16.98
C SER A 304 -11.51 -18.12 16.95
N SER A 305 -11.93 -19.26 17.49
CA SER A 305 -11.17 -20.51 17.38
C SER A 305 -10.99 -20.94 15.93
N ALA A 306 -11.98 -20.68 15.08
CA ALA A 306 -11.92 -21.05 13.67
C ALA A 306 -10.83 -20.30 12.89
N PHE A 307 -10.60 -19.02 13.17
CA PHE A 307 -9.46 -18.30 12.58
C PHE A 307 -8.14 -18.88 13.10
N SER A 308 -8.05 -19.17 14.41
CA SER A 308 -6.87 -19.83 14.98
C SER A 308 -6.61 -21.21 14.36
N GLU A 309 -7.66 -21.99 14.09
CA GLU A 309 -7.56 -23.29 13.42
C GLU A 309 -7.03 -23.19 11.98
N ILE A 310 -7.46 -22.15 11.23
CA ILE A 310 -6.88 -21.86 9.91
C ILE A 310 -5.37 -21.65 10.04
N LEU A 311 -4.95 -20.78 10.96
CA LEU A 311 -3.53 -20.46 11.16
C LEU A 311 -2.72 -21.66 11.62
N GLN A 312 -3.23 -22.46 12.57
CA GLN A 312 -2.58 -23.68 13.05
C GLN A 312 -2.50 -24.78 11.98
N GLY A 313 -3.49 -24.82 11.09
CA GLY A 313 -3.47 -25.69 9.92
C GLY A 313 -2.41 -25.33 8.88
N MET A 314 -1.81 -24.16 8.98
CA MET A 314 -0.79 -23.64 8.07
C MET A 314 0.56 -23.51 8.81
N ARG A 315 1.69 -23.76 8.12
CA ARG A 315 3.01 -23.61 8.74
C ARG A 315 3.42 -22.16 8.85
N GLY A 316 4.21 -21.86 9.88
CA GLY A 316 4.90 -20.59 10.04
C GLY A 316 4.03 -19.48 10.61
N TYR A 317 2.85 -19.78 11.15
CA TYR A 317 2.02 -18.79 11.86
C TYR A 317 2.11 -18.95 13.37
N ASP A 318 2.07 -17.81 14.06
CA ASP A 318 1.98 -17.71 15.52
C ASP A 318 0.83 -16.75 15.87
N THR A 319 -0.05 -17.21 16.76
CA THR A 319 -1.29 -16.53 17.15
C THR A 319 -1.21 -15.86 18.51
N ARG A 320 -0.01 -15.69 19.08
CA ARG A 320 0.21 -15.19 20.47
C ARG A 320 -0.46 -13.85 20.80
N GLU A 321 -0.66 -12.98 19.80
CA GLU A 321 -1.31 -11.66 19.96
C GLU A 321 -2.53 -11.46 19.05
N THR A 322 -3.00 -12.52 18.39
CA THR A 322 -4.12 -12.46 17.45
C THR A 322 -5.36 -11.83 18.09
N GLY A 323 -5.91 -10.80 17.44
CA GLY A 323 -7.06 -10.04 17.93
C GLY A 323 -6.75 -8.98 18.99
N SER A 324 -5.48 -8.81 19.39
CA SER A 324 -5.05 -7.78 20.33
C SER A 324 -4.96 -6.41 19.65
N VAL A 325 -5.46 -5.36 20.32
CA VAL A 325 -5.29 -3.97 19.88
C VAL A 325 -3.92 -3.48 20.35
N LEU A 326 -3.08 -3.10 19.40
CA LEU A 326 -1.69 -2.71 19.63
C LEU A 326 -1.47 -1.20 19.62
N TYR A 327 -2.34 -0.45 18.93
CA TYR A 327 -2.25 0.99 18.79
C TYR A 327 -3.65 1.61 18.65
N PRO A 328 -3.93 2.81 19.21
CA PRO A 328 -3.05 3.53 20.12
C PRO A 328 -2.74 2.73 21.37
N LYS A 329 -1.51 2.83 21.90
CA LYS A 329 -1.14 2.18 23.15
C LYS A 329 -2.08 2.72 24.25
N THR A 330 -2.83 1.84 24.89
CA THR A 330 -3.60 2.19 26.11
C THR A 330 -2.59 2.57 27.18
N VAL A 331 -2.67 3.80 27.67
CA VAL A 331 -1.88 4.32 28.78
C VAL A 331 -2.30 3.64 30.08
#